data_0c119d8964ada3ca537ae8e2041df1b0
#
_entry.id   0c119d8964ada3ca537ae8e2041df1b0
#
_cell.length_a   1.000
_cell.length_b   1.000
_cell.length_c   1.000
_cell.angle_alpha   90.00
_cell.angle_beta   90.00
_cell.angle_gamma   90.00
#
_symmetry.space_group_name_H-M   'P 1'
#
loop_
_entity.id
_entity.type
_entity.pdbx_description
1 polymer ?
#
loop_
_entity_poly.entity_id
_entity_poly.type
_entity_poly.pdbx_seq_one_letter_code
_entity_poly.pdbx_strand_id
1 'polypeptide(L)'
;DKPLFFYPLSVLMLSGIKNILIIVNKGQLKQFKKVLPNGNNLGIKISYIEQEYPKGLPDAFQVGRNFIGSDNVALILGDNFFYGQSLTKKLKECVKLKKGATVILHPVKNPSAYGVAKINKKNKIIKIIEKPKKFISNLAVTGLYFFDNKAIGYSKNLKPSKRNEIEIVDLLNKYKNQNKLSAEFIGRGGAWLDTGSIEDFYNT
;
A
#
# COMPACT_ATOMS: atom_id res chain seq x y z
N ASP A 1 0.77 9.37 20.74
CA ASP A 1 0.92 10.82 20.90
C ASP A 1 1.40 11.55 19.66
N LYS A 2 1.34 10.93 18.48
CA LYS A 2 1.67 11.54 17.19
C LYS A 2 0.57 11.24 16.15
N PRO A 3 0.36 12.14 15.17
CA PRO A 3 -0.60 11.92 14.10
C PRO A 3 -0.39 10.58 13.41
N LEU A 4 -1.49 9.88 13.07
CA LEU A 4 -1.49 8.51 12.55
C LEU A 4 -0.58 8.34 11.32
N PHE A 5 -0.57 9.31 10.40
CA PHE A 5 0.22 9.24 9.16
C PHE A 5 1.75 9.17 9.37
N PHE A 6 2.26 9.46 10.57
CA PHE A 6 3.68 9.27 10.87
C PHE A 6 4.09 7.80 10.93
N TYR A 7 3.16 6.89 11.21
CA TYR A 7 3.46 5.45 11.22
C TYR A 7 3.76 4.93 9.82
N PRO A 8 2.88 5.08 8.81
CA PRO A 8 3.23 4.70 7.44
C PRO A 8 4.42 5.50 6.88
N LEU A 9 4.58 6.78 7.25
CA LEU A 9 5.77 7.55 6.88
C LEU A 9 7.05 6.88 7.40
N SER A 10 7.06 6.42 8.66
CA SER A 10 8.21 5.73 9.24
C SER A 10 8.54 4.43 8.50
N VAL A 11 7.55 3.71 8.01
CA VAL A 11 7.73 2.48 7.20
C VAL A 11 8.45 2.79 5.89
N LEU A 12 8.07 3.87 5.20
CA LEU A 12 8.76 4.32 3.99
C LEU A 12 10.21 4.73 4.29
N MET A 13 10.44 5.42 5.40
CA MET A 13 11.79 5.81 5.85
C MET A 13 12.65 4.58 6.17
N LEU A 14 12.11 3.57 6.87
CA LEU A 14 12.78 2.30 7.16
C LEU A 14 13.13 1.53 5.89
N SER A 15 12.33 1.67 4.83
CA SER A 15 12.64 1.10 3.51
C SER A 15 13.78 1.82 2.79
N GLY A 16 14.19 3.00 3.28
CA GLY A 16 15.21 3.86 2.64
C GLY A 16 14.65 4.81 1.59
N ILE A 17 13.33 4.94 1.47
CA ILE A 17 12.67 5.86 0.55
C ILE A 17 12.76 7.27 1.12
N LYS A 18 13.32 8.20 0.33
CA LYS A 18 13.53 9.60 0.74
C LYS A 18 12.59 10.59 0.07
N ASN A 19 12.15 10.31 -1.15
CA ASN A 19 11.20 11.15 -1.87
C ASN A 19 9.79 10.62 -1.63
N ILE A 20 8.93 11.39 -1.00
CA ILE A 20 7.60 10.94 -0.57
C ILE A 20 6.55 11.94 -1.03
N LEU A 21 5.50 11.44 -1.65
CA LEU A 21 4.31 12.19 -1.99
C LEU A 21 3.19 11.84 -1.00
N ILE A 22 2.63 12.82 -0.34
CA ILE A 22 1.43 12.67 0.49
C ILE A 22 0.25 13.19 -0.32
N ILE A 23 -0.69 12.30 -0.61
CA ILE A 23 -1.96 12.62 -1.26
C ILE A 23 -3.00 12.81 -0.18
N VAL A 24 -3.61 13.98 -0.14
CA VAL A 24 -4.62 14.35 0.85
C VAL A 24 -5.94 14.68 0.17
N ASN A 25 -7.03 14.61 0.91
CA ASN A 25 -8.32 15.05 0.40
C ASN A 25 -8.35 16.57 0.29
N LYS A 26 -9.19 17.07 -0.61
CA LYS A 26 -9.42 18.51 -0.80
C LYS A 26 -9.70 19.23 0.52
N GLY A 27 -9.02 20.36 0.74
CA GLY A 27 -9.13 21.19 1.94
C GLY A 27 -8.25 20.74 3.12
N GLN A 28 -7.56 19.58 3.04
CA GLN A 28 -6.71 19.09 4.15
C GLN A 28 -5.23 19.52 4.03
N LEU A 29 -4.79 19.99 2.87
CA LEU A 29 -3.39 20.31 2.58
C LEU A 29 -2.75 21.23 3.62
N LYS A 30 -3.47 22.27 4.02
CA LYS A 30 -2.96 23.26 5.00
C LYS A 30 -2.68 22.64 6.37
N GLN A 31 -3.53 21.71 6.81
CA GLN A 31 -3.39 21.00 8.08
C GLN A 31 -2.16 20.08 8.07
N PHE A 32 -2.01 19.29 7.00
CA PHE A 32 -0.85 18.40 6.85
C PHE A 32 0.46 19.16 6.75
N LYS A 33 0.51 20.25 5.97
CA LYS A 33 1.71 21.10 5.85
C LYS A 33 2.08 21.80 7.16
N LYS A 34 1.12 22.10 8.04
CA LYS A 34 1.38 22.68 9.36
C LYS A 34 2.12 21.69 10.26
N VAL A 35 1.77 20.40 10.18
CA VAL A 35 2.37 19.33 11.01
C VAL A 35 3.71 18.86 10.44
N LEU A 36 3.82 18.75 9.12
CA LEU A 36 5.02 18.25 8.45
C LEU A 36 5.24 19.02 7.13
N PRO A 37 5.91 20.19 7.16
CA PRO A 37 5.97 21.06 5.98
C PRO A 37 6.76 20.47 4.79
N ASN A 38 7.95 19.88 5.02
CA ASN A 38 8.83 19.43 3.93
C ASN A 38 9.67 18.18 4.23
N GLY A 39 9.70 17.71 5.47
CA GLY A 39 10.45 16.51 5.88
C GLY A 39 11.97 16.70 6.05
N ASN A 40 12.52 17.88 5.88
CA ASN A 40 13.98 18.13 5.96
C ASN A 40 14.57 17.67 7.31
N ASN A 41 13.88 17.94 8.41
CA ASN A 41 14.29 17.51 9.75
C ASN A 41 14.31 15.98 9.94
N LEU A 42 13.69 15.24 9.04
CA LEU A 42 13.64 13.79 9.02
C LEU A 42 14.58 13.18 7.96
N GLY A 43 15.35 14.00 7.24
CA GLY A 43 16.22 13.57 6.16
C GLY A 43 15.50 13.04 4.92
N ILE A 44 14.24 13.47 4.70
CA ILE A 44 13.39 13.10 3.56
C ILE A 44 12.87 14.36 2.86
N LYS A 45 12.39 14.19 1.62
CA LYS A 45 11.72 15.23 0.85
C LYS A 45 10.25 14.87 0.70
N ILE A 46 9.37 15.76 1.17
CA ILE A 46 7.92 15.58 1.08
C ILE A 46 7.34 16.55 0.07
N SER A 47 6.52 16.00 -0.81
CA SER A 47 5.63 16.71 -1.70
C SER A 47 4.17 16.43 -1.32
N TYR A 48 3.27 17.33 -1.66
CA TYR A 48 1.85 17.21 -1.36
C TYR A 48 1.01 17.42 -2.61
N ILE A 49 -0.04 16.63 -2.76
CA ILE A 49 -1.09 16.84 -3.76
C ILE A 49 -2.45 16.66 -3.09
N GLU A 50 -3.40 17.54 -3.40
CA GLU A 50 -4.80 17.33 -3.07
C GLU A 50 -5.50 16.54 -4.17
N GLN A 51 -6.26 15.51 -3.79
CA GLN A 51 -7.21 14.85 -4.67
C GLN A 51 -8.61 15.44 -4.49
N GLU A 52 -9.32 15.65 -5.58
CA GLU A 52 -10.66 16.24 -5.55
C GLU A 52 -11.65 15.35 -4.77
N TYR A 53 -11.59 14.05 -5.04
CA TYR A 53 -12.32 12.99 -4.36
C TYR A 53 -11.62 11.64 -4.55
N PRO A 54 -11.68 10.73 -3.55
CA PRO A 54 -11.06 9.41 -3.66
C PRO A 54 -11.83 8.52 -4.64
N LYS A 55 -11.14 8.00 -5.67
CA LYS A 55 -11.70 7.07 -6.67
C LYS A 55 -11.29 5.62 -6.42
N GLY A 56 -10.51 5.38 -5.39
CA GLY A 56 -9.88 4.11 -5.08
C GLY A 56 -8.35 4.18 -5.16
N LEU A 57 -7.67 3.22 -4.55
CA LEU A 57 -6.21 3.26 -4.37
C LEU A 57 -5.40 3.41 -5.67
N PRO A 58 -5.74 2.73 -6.80
CA PRO A 58 -4.98 2.88 -8.04
C PRO A 58 -5.02 4.29 -8.65
N ASP A 59 -5.98 5.14 -8.25
CA ASP A 59 -6.02 6.53 -8.72
C ASP A 59 -4.81 7.34 -8.21
N ALA A 60 -4.22 6.94 -7.09
CA ALA A 60 -2.99 7.55 -6.58
C ALA A 60 -1.85 7.58 -7.60
N PHE A 61 -1.75 6.57 -8.49
CA PHE A 61 -0.75 6.54 -9.56
C PHE A 61 -1.03 7.56 -10.66
N GLN A 62 -2.30 7.90 -10.89
CA GLN A 62 -2.68 8.95 -11.85
C GLN A 62 -2.45 10.33 -11.26
N VAL A 63 -2.88 10.54 -10.01
CA VAL A 63 -2.67 11.79 -9.26
C VAL A 63 -1.18 12.07 -9.09
N GLY A 64 -0.40 11.04 -8.74
CA GLY A 64 1.04 11.12 -8.50
C GLY A 64 1.93 10.97 -9.72
N ARG A 65 1.40 10.84 -10.96
CA ARG A 65 2.18 10.46 -12.14
C ARG A 65 3.40 11.34 -12.41
N ASN A 66 3.26 12.64 -12.23
CA ASN A 66 4.35 13.60 -12.46
C ASN A 66 5.44 13.50 -11.38
N PHE A 67 5.06 13.15 -10.15
CA PHE A 67 5.99 12.88 -9.06
C PHE A 67 6.74 11.56 -9.28
N ILE A 68 6.04 10.51 -9.70
CA ILE A 68 6.62 9.19 -9.96
C ILE A 68 7.57 9.22 -11.16
N GLY A 69 7.21 9.96 -12.23
CA GLY A 69 8.01 10.05 -13.44
C GLY A 69 8.29 8.67 -14.05
N SER A 70 9.57 8.32 -14.15
CA SER A 70 10.05 7.03 -14.67
C SER A 70 10.43 6.01 -13.58
N ASP A 71 10.32 6.39 -12.31
CA ASP A 71 10.78 5.57 -11.20
C ASP A 71 9.80 4.43 -10.83
N ASN A 72 10.31 3.43 -10.12
CA ASN A 72 9.48 2.49 -9.38
C ASN A 72 8.87 3.20 -8.16
N VAL A 73 7.76 2.70 -7.65
CA VAL A 73 6.99 3.38 -6.62
C VAL A 73 6.54 2.41 -5.52
N ALA A 74 6.63 2.87 -4.27
CA ALA A 74 5.91 2.25 -3.15
C ALA A 74 4.64 3.05 -2.85
N LEU A 75 3.55 2.35 -2.58
CA LEU A 75 2.29 2.92 -2.11
C LEU A 75 2.00 2.35 -0.72
N ILE A 76 1.74 3.23 0.24
CA ILE A 76 1.30 2.85 1.59
C ILE A 76 0.06 3.62 1.98
N LEU A 77 -0.87 2.97 2.67
CA LEU A 77 -2.08 3.59 3.20
C LEU A 77 -1.78 4.38 4.46
N GLY A 78 -2.43 5.53 4.62
CA GLY A 78 -2.20 6.47 5.72
C GLY A 78 -2.67 5.99 7.10
N ASP A 79 -3.47 4.94 7.15
CA ASP A 79 -4.06 4.30 8.33
C ASP A 79 -3.45 2.94 8.67
N ASN A 80 -2.40 2.53 7.94
CA ASN A 80 -1.76 1.23 8.15
C ASN A 80 -0.52 1.34 9.03
N PHE A 81 -0.46 0.47 10.03
CA PHE A 81 0.66 0.33 10.94
C PHE A 81 1.36 -1.03 10.73
N PHE A 82 2.69 -1.01 10.66
CA PHE A 82 3.52 -2.20 10.50
C PHE A 82 4.58 -2.25 11.60
N TYR A 83 4.70 -3.40 12.22
CA TYR A 83 5.73 -3.68 13.21
C TYR A 83 6.33 -5.07 12.98
N GLY A 84 7.61 -5.26 13.27
CA GLY A 84 8.25 -6.57 13.19
C GLY A 84 9.76 -6.51 13.18
N GLN A 85 10.38 -7.51 13.79
CA GLN A 85 11.82 -7.58 14.01
C GLN A 85 12.64 -7.57 12.71
N SER A 86 12.16 -8.23 11.66
CA SER A 86 12.83 -8.31 10.36
C SER A 86 12.24 -7.36 9.30
N LEU A 87 11.31 -6.48 9.69
CA LEU A 87 10.56 -5.64 8.77
C LEU A 87 11.48 -4.77 7.90
N THR A 88 12.41 -4.04 8.52
CA THR A 88 13.35 -3.15 7.81
C THR A 88 14.14 -3.89 6.71
N LYS A 89 14.63 -5.10 7.00
CA LYS A 89 15.36 -5.91 6.00
C LYS A 89 14.46 -6.27 4.81
N LYS A 90 13.26 -6.72 5.09
CA LYS A 90 12.28 -7.09 4.05
C LYS A 90 11.86 -5.90 3.20
N LEU A 91 11.59 -4.76 3.82
CA LEU A 91 11.26 -3.52 3.12
C LEU A 91 12.38 -3.08 2.16
N LYS A 92 13.64 -3.13 2.62
CA LYS A 92 14.81 -2.82 1.78
C LYS A 92 14.96 -3.78 0.60
N GLU A 93 14.60 -5.05 0.75
CA GLU A 93 14.58 -5.99 -0.37
C GLU A 93 13.43 -5.68 -1.35
N CYS A 94 12.24 -5.34 -0.84
CA CYS A 94 11.11 -4.94 -1.70
C CYS A 94 11.42 -3.71 -2.56
N VAL A 95 12.15 -2.73 -2.01
CA VAL A 95 12.57 -1.51 -2.76
C VAL A 95 13.54 -1.82 -3.90
N LYS A 96 14.29 -2.93 -3.84
CA LYS A 96 15.17 -3.37 -4.94
C LYS A 96 14.42 -3.92 -6.15
N LEU A 97 13.10 -3.96 -6.12
CA LEU A 97 12.24 -4.38 -7.23
C LEU A 97 12.66 -3.68 -8.53
N LYS A 98 13.01 -4.48 -9.55
CA LYS A 98 13.34 -3.94 -10.88
C LYS A 98 12.14 -3.97 -11.83
N LYS A 99 11.32 -5.04 -11.77
CA LYS A 99 10.14 -5.24 -12.63
C LYS A 99 9.07 -6.00 -11.87
N GLY A 100 7.81 -5.67 -12.13
CA GLY A 100 6.66 -6.33 -11.54
C GLY A 100 6.10 -5.60 -10.32
N ALA A 101 5.49 -6.34 -9.42
CA ALA A 101 4.95 -5.83 -8.16
C ALA A 101 5.24 -6.80 -7.02
N THR A 102 5.37 -6.26 -5.81
CA THR A 102 5.45 -7.01 -4.57
C THR A 102 4.41 -6.49 -3.60
N VAL A 103 3.66 -7.40 -2.99
CA VAL A 103 2.68 -7.10 -1.94
C VAL A 103 3.11 -7.73 -0.63
N ILE A 104 2.78 -7.08 0.47
CA ILE A 104 2.97 -7.64 1.79
C ILE A 104 1.69 -8.38 2.19
N LEU A 105 1.82 -9.64 2.60
CA LEU A 105 0.72 -10.46 3.09
C LEU A 105 0.82 -10.66 4.59
N HIS A 106 -0.33 -10.65 5.26
CA HIS A 106 -0.43 -10.93 6.69
C HIS A 106 -1.64 -11.83 6.98
N PRO A 107 -1.50 -12.86 7.84
CA PRO A 107 -2.65 -13.68 8.24
C PRO A 107 -3.57 -12.89 9.17
N VAL A 108 -4.87 -12.95 8.90
CA VAL A 108 -5.92 -12.25 9.67
C VAL A 108 -7.03 -13.22 10.10
N LYS A 109 -7.75 -12.85 11.16
CA LYS A 109 -8.91 -13.61 11.64
C LYS A 109 -10.13 -13.43 10.73
N ASN A 110 -10.38 -12.22 10.24
CA ASN A 110 -11.51 -11.90 9.38
C ASN A 110 -11.03 -11.47 7.98
N PRO A 111 -10.74 -12.43 7.06
CA PRO A 111 -10.22 -12.09 5.74
C PRO A 111 -11.24 -11.41 4.81
N SER A 112 -12.55 -11.55 5.08
CA SER A 112 -13.59 -10.98 4.22
C SER A 112 -13.61 -9.44 4.20
N ALA A 113 -12.93 -8.79 5.15
CA ALA A 113 -12.81 -7.33 5.20
C ALA A 113 -11.77 -6.77 4.20
N TYR A 114 -10.89 -7.61 3.65
CA TYR A 114 -9.69 -7.21 2.90
C TYR A 114 -9.61 -7.83 1.50
N GLY A 115 -8.71 -7.35 0.70
CA GLY A 115 -8.19 -8.10 -0.42
C GLY A 115 -7.47 -9.36 0.09
N VAL A 116 -7.80 -10.54 -0.44
CA VAL A 116 -7.28 -11.82 0.06
C VAL A 116 -6.52 -12.56 -1.03
N ALA A 117 -5.31 -13.01 -0.70
CA ALA A 117 -4.47 -13.77 -1.60
C ALA A 117 -4.43 -15.26 -1.20
N LYS A 118 -4.52 -16.15 -2.20
CA LYS A 118 -4.20 -17.57 -2.06
C LYS A 118 -2.85 -17.84 -2.73
N ILE A 119 -1.96 -18.50 -2.01
CA ILE A 119 -0.62 -18.89 -2.49
C ILE A 119 -0.51 -20.39 -2.68
N ASN A 120 0.44 -20.84 -3.50
CA ASN A 120 0.83 -22.22 -3.61
C ASN A 120 2.00 -22.58 -2.67
N LYS A 121 2.44 -23.84 -2.67
CA LYS A 121 3.56 -24.33 -1.84
C LYS A 121 4.89 -23.60 -2.09
N LYS A 122 5.04 -22.88 -3.20
CA LYS A 122 6.23 -22.06 -3.53
C LYS A 122 6.01 -20.57 -3.20
N ASN A 123 5.04 -20.23 -2.37
CA ASN A 123 4.64 -18.86 -2.00
C ASN A 123 4.24 -17.97 -3.18
N LYS A 124 3.89 -18.56 -4.35
CA LYS A 124 3.41 -17.79 -5.49
C LYS A 124 1.92 -17.53 -5.35
N ILE A 125 1.51 -16.28 -5.56
CA ILE A 125 0.09 -15.89 -5.57
C ILE A 125 -0.60 -16.54 -6.78
N ILE A 126 -1.58 -17.41 -6.52
CA ILE A 126 -2.37 -18.09 -7.56
C ILE A 126 -3.77 -17.45 -7.70
N LYS A 127 -4.27 -16.80 -6.66
CA LYS A 127 -5.57 -16.14 -6.66
C LYS A 127 -5.51 -14.91 -5.74
N ILE A 128 -6.19 -13.85 -6.14
CA ILE A 128 -6.36 -12.65 -5.32
C ILE A 128 -7.74 -12.07 -5.60
N ILE A 129 -8.51 -11.79 -4.55
CA ILE A 129 -9.90 -11.32 -4.62
C ILE A 129 -10.12 -10.23 -3.59
N GLU A 130 -10.77 -9.16 -3.96
CA GLU A 130 -11.22 -8.10 -3.08
C GLU A 130 -12.44 -8.55 -2.29
N LYS A 131 -12.37 -8.44 -0.96
CA LYS A 131 -13.46 -8.71 0.00
C LYS A 131 -14.30 -9.94 -0.37
N PRO A 132 -13.69 -11.14 -0.37
CA PRO A 132 -14.34 -12.34 -0.88
C PRO A 132 -15.52 -12.76 0.03
N LYS A 133 -16.68 -13.03 -0.57
CA LYS A 133 -17.85 -13.55 0.16
C LYS A 133 -17.68 -15.00 0.66
N LYS A 134 -16.80 -15.77 0.02
CA LYS A 134 -16.48 -17.15 0.42
C LYS A 134 -15.02 -17.21 0.86
N PHE A 135 -14.75 -17.97 1.90
CA PHE A 135 -13.38 -18.17 2.37
C PHE A 135 -12.48 -18.75 1.28
N ILE A 136 -11.35 -18.15 1.05
CA ILE A 136 -10.31 -18.62 0.11
C ILE A 136 -8.94 -18.81 0.79
N SER A 137 -8.63 -18.03 1.80
CA SER A 137 -7.40 -18.03 2.58
C SER A 137 -7.54 -17.02 3.72
N ASN A 138 -6.68 -17.09 4.71
CA ASN A 138 -6.56 -16.08 5.77
C ASN A 138 -5.51 -15.01 5.47
N LEU A 139 -4.89 -15.02 4.29
CA LEU A 139 -3.83 -14.08 3.93
C LEU A 139 -4.42 -12.79 3.34
N ALA A 140 -4.52 -11.76 4.16
CA ALA A 140 -4.89 -10.43 3.71
C ALA A 140 -3.73 -9.77 2.96
N VAL A 141 -4.07 -9.01 1.92
CA VAL A 141 -3.18 -8.06 1.27
C VAL A 141 -3.18 -6.80 2.13
N THR A 142 -2.03 -6.48 2.69
CA THR A 142 -1.89 -5.28 3.52
C THR A 142 -1.89 -4.01 2.68
N GLY A 143 -1.96 -2.85 3.32
CA GLY A 143 -1.91 -1.55 2.65
C GLY A 143 -0.49 -1.07 2.27
N LEU A 144 0.43 -1.98 1.97
CA LEU A 144 1.79 -1.64 1.51
C LEU A 144 2.17 -2.43 0.25
N TYR A 145 2.51 -1.69 -0.78
CA TYR A 145 2.73 -2.21 -2.13
C TYR A 145 4.00 -1.61 -2.73
N PHE A 146 4.70 -2.40 -3.54
CA PHE A 146 5.84 -1.96 -4.35
C PHE A 146 5.58 -2.31 -5.82
N PHE A 147 5.74 -1.35 -6.71
CA PHE A 147 5.43 -1.50 -8.13
C PHE A 147 6.56 -0.97 -9.00
N ASP A 148 6.73 -1.59 -10.16
CA ASP A 148 7.46 -0.96 -11.25
C ASP A 148 6.65 0.18 -11.87
N ASN A 149 7.27 1.00 -12.68
CA ASN A 149 6.65 2.18 -13.32
C ASN A 149 5.40 1.86 -14.16
N LYS A 150 5.22 0.60 -14.59
CA LYS A 150 4.03 0.19 -15.35
C LYS A 150 2.73 0.34 -14.61
N ALA A 151 2.77 0.47 -13.27
CA ALA A 151 1.59 0.73 -12.45
C ALA A 151 0.80 1.95 -12.94
N ILE A 152 1.47 3.02 -13.41
CA ILE A 152 0.84 4.22 -13.96
C ILE A 152 -0.03 3.86 -15.18
N GLY A 153 0.52 3.11 -16.14
CA GLY A 153 -0.21 2.71 -17.34
C GLY A 153 -1.32 1.70 -17.06
N TYR A 154 -1.08 0.78 -16.11
CA TYR A 154 -2.07 -0.24 -15.76
C TYR A 154 -3.25 0.36 -14.98
N SER A 155 -3.01 1.31 -14.08
CA SER A 155 -4.07 1.95 -13.29
C SER A 155 -5.00 2.81 -14.16
N LYS A 156 -4.48 3.47 -15.20
CA LYS A 156 -5.28 4.28 -16.12
C LYS A 156 -6.45 3.52 -16.76
N ASN A 157 -6.29 2.22 -16.98
CA ASN A 157 -7.25 1.38 -17.72
C ASN A 157 -8.10 0.49 -16.78
N LEU A 158 -8.11 0.74 -15.48
CA LEU A 158 -8.97 0.06 -14.54
C LEU A 158 -10.37 0.68 -14.54
N LYS A 159 -11.37 -0.17 -14.33
CA LYS A 159 -12.77 0.26 -14.22
C LYS A 159 -13.23 0.20 -12.76
N PRO A 160 -14.12 1.09 -12.33
CA PRO A 160 -14.73 0.98 -11.03
C PRO A 160 -15.45 -0.37 -10.85
N SER A 161 -15.35 -0.91 -9.64
CA SER A 161 -16.08 -2.11 -9.21
C SER A 161 -17.56 -1.80 -8.94
N LYS A 162 -18.32 -2.81 -8.53
CA LYS A 162 -19.71 -2.62 -8.07
C LYS A 162 -19.83 -1.69 -6.85
N ARG A 163 -18.73 -1.43 -6.14
CA ARG A 163 -18.63 -0.47 -5.02
C ARG A 163 -18.35 0.96 -5.48
N ASN A 164 -18.29 1.17 -6.80
CA ASN A 164 -17.94 2.44 -7.42
C ASN A 164 -16.50 2.92 -7.13
N GLU A 165 -15.60 1.98 -6.79
CA GLU A 165 -14.20 2.21 -6.48
C GLU A 165 -13.28 1.47 -7.46
N ILE A 166 -12.15 2.06 -7.81
CA ILE A 166 -11.08 1.38 -8.56
C ILE A 166 -10.29 0.54 -7.55
N GLU A 167 -10.36 -0.80 -7.71
CA GLU A 167 -9.78 -1.72 -6.73
C GLU A 167 -8.28 -1.96 -6.99
N ILE A 168 -7.50 -1.94 -5.91
CA ILE A 168 -6.08 -2.26 -5.99
C ILE A 168 -5.85 -3.72 -6.41
N VAL A 169 -6.76 -4.61 -6.03
CA VAL A 169 -6.72 -6.02 -6.40
C VAL A 169 -6.79 -6.21 -7.92
N ASP A 170 -7.48 -5.33 -8.66
CA ASP A 170 -7.53 -5.39 -10.13
C ASP A 170 -6.18 -5.02 -10.74
N LEU A 171 -5.48 -4.04 -10.17
CA LEU A 171 -4.11 -3.72 -10.56
C LEU A 171 -3.17 -4.90 -10.28
N LEU A 172 -3.26 -5.51 -9.10
CA LEU A 172 -2.46 -6.67 -8.72
C LEU A 172 -2.73 -7.87 -9.63
N ASN A 173 -3.99 -8.09 -10.04
CA ASN A 173 -4.35 -9.14 -10.99
C ASN A 173 -3.71 -8.95 -12.37
N LYS A 174 -3.51 -7.70 -12.84
CA LYS A 174 -2.76 -7.44 -14.07
C LYS A 174 -1.31 -7.94 -13.96
N TYR A 175 -0.65 -7.69 -12.83
CA TYR A 175 0.71 -8.21 -12.58
C TYR A 175 0.73 -9.73 -12.39
N LYS A 176 -0.22 -10.28 -11.64
CA LYS A 176 -0.34 -11.74 -11.42
C LYS A 176 -0.51 -12.48 -12.75
N ASN A 177 -1.38 -12.00 -13.64
CA ASN A 177 -1.63 -12.65 -14.94
C ASN A 177 -0.41 -12.63 -15.86
N GLN A 178 0.54 -11.73 -15.64
CA GLN A 178 1.85 -11.69 -16.33
C GLN A 178 2.95 -12.45 -15.58
N ASN A 179 2.63 -13.19 -14.50
CA ASN A 179 3.60 -13.83 -13.61
C ASN A 179 4.64 -12.86 -12.99
N LYS A 180 4.24 -11.61 -12.72
CA LYS A 180 5.09 -10.53 -12.20
C LYS A 180 4.62 -10.01 -10.84
N LEU A 181 3.81 -10.77 -10.11
CA LEU A 181 3.38 -10.45 -8.75
C LEU A 181 4.06 -11.37 -7.76
N SER A 182 4.81 -10.78 -6.84
CA SER A 182 5.49 -11.46 -5.73
C SER A 182 4.79 -11.16 -4.40
N ALA A 183 4.95 -12.05 -3.43
CA ALA A 183 4.47 -11.89 -2.08
C ALA A 183 5.63 -11.87 -1.09
N GLU A 184 5.57 -10.97 -0.12
CA GLU A 184 6.39 -10.96 1.07
C GLU A 184 5.51 -11.07 2.32
N PHE A 185 6.10 -11.50 3.43
CA PHE A 185 5.40 -11.71 4.70
C PHE A 185 6.08 -10.91 5.81
N ILE A 186 5.31 -10.33 6.72
CA ILE A 186 5.87 -9.56 7.84
C ILE A 186 6.76 -10.44 8.72
N GLY A 187 6.47 -11.72 8.84
CA GLY A 187 7.25 -12.68 9.63
C GLY A 187 6.68 -12.91 11.02
N ARG A 188 7.29 -13.84 11.76
CA ARG A 188 6.88 -14.16 13.13
C ARG A 188 7.14 -12.98 14.06
N GLY A 189 6.23 -12.75 15.00
CA GLY A 189 6.31 -11.63 15.95
C GLY A 189 6.10 -10.25 15.28
N GLY A 190 5.72 -10.22 14.01
CA GLY A 190 5.32 -9.00 13.34
C GLY A 190 3.81 -8.81 13.39
N ALA A 191 3.38 -7.56 13.34
CA ALA A 191 1.99 -7.14 13.32
C ALA A 191 1.73 -6.20 12.14
N TRP A 192 0.54 -6.30 11.61
CA TRP A 192 -0.06 -5.33 10.71
C TRP A 192 -1.42 -4.95 11.27
N LEU A 193 -1.67 -3.66 11.38
CA LEU A 193 -2.91 -3.10 11.88
C LEU A 193 -3.45 -2.16 10.81
N ASP A 194 -4.70 -2.36 10.47
CA ASP A 194 -5.49 -1.45 9.65
C ASP A 194 -6.40 -0.67 10.61
N THR A 195 -6.12 0.62 10.78
CA THR A 195 -6.86 1.48 11.71
C THR A 195 -7.99 2.25 11.00
N GLY A 196 -8.40 1.78 9.81
CA GLY A 196 -9.46 2.39 9.01
C GLY A 196 -10.85 2.32 9.64
N SER A 197 -11.05 1.48 10.68
CA SER A 197 -12.26 1.48 11.49
C SER A 197 -11.93 1.65 12.98
N ILE A 198 -12.89 2.27 13.72
CA ILE A 198 -12.78 2.42 15.19
C ILE A 198 -12.72 1.05 15.86
N GLU A 199 -13.44 0.08 15.33
CA GLU A 199 -13.51 -1.29 15.85
C GLU A 199 -12.18 -2.02 15.71
N ASP A 200 -11.49 -1.85 14.58
CA ASP A 200 -10.16 -2.42 14.34
C ASP A 200 -9.11 -1.74 15.22
N PHE A 201 -9.26 -0.44 15.51
CA PHE A 201 -8.35 0.29 16.39
C PHE A 201 -8.41 -0.18 17.85
N TYR A 202 -9.59 -0.60 18.36
CA TYR A 202 -9.74 -1.10 19.73
C TYR A 202 -9.45 -2.60 19.88
N ASN A 203 -9.46 -3.37 18.79
CA ASN A 203 -9.22 -4.82 18.81
C ASN A 203 -7.73 -5.17 18.58
N THR A 204 -6.85 -4.19 18.58
CA THR A 204 -5.40 -4.30 18.37
C THR A 204 -4.62 -3.94 19.61
#